data_a5c3409d870a1412c96c83b1050f6375
#
_entry.id   a5c3409d870a1412c96c83b1050f6375
#
_cell.length_a   1.000
_cell.length_b   1.000
_cell.length_c   1.000
_cell.angle_alpha   90.00
_cell.angle_beta   90.00
_cell.angle_gamma   90.00
#
_symmetry.space_group_name_H-M   'P 1'
#
loop_
_entity.id
_entity.type
_entity.pdbx_description
1 polymer ?
#
loop_
_entity_poly.entity_id
_entity_poly.type
_entity_poly.pdbx_seq_one_letter_code
_entity_poly.pdbx_strand_id
1 'polypeptide(L)'
;MKGLLLKDAYQIWHYAKGVIVAAVVMMGAGVVTIMNGANFFIVYAGFFLGMMPMTLLAYDQASKFSEYSAVLPVTKEQLVGSKYIIGLCGLVLAELFAAAALGVASLHWTAVDRALVVSTLVQVGMTTLLSSTILLPLSYRFGYEKAKYAFYLVVGLVAALMGFGVSANEDGLARNLLPQGVPPLALLGIVLIVLGLYSLSWRLSVAWYGKAEQ
;
A
#
# COMPACT_ATOMS: atom_id res chain seq x y z
N MET A 1 -13.21 5.80 -18.52
CA MET A 1 -12.07 6.01 -17.60
C MET A 1 -12.22 7.26 -16.74
N LYS A 2 -12.32 8.50 -17.30
CA LYS A 2 -12.39 9.74 -16.50
C LYS A 2 -13.54 9.74 -15.47
N GLY A 3 -14.75 9.31 -15.85
CA GLY A 3 -15.91 9.25 -14.96
C GLY A 3 -15.74 8.26 -13.79
N LEU A 4 -15.10 7.10 -14.03
CA LEU A 4 -14.80 6.12 -12.98
C LEU A 4 -13.81 6.68 -11.95
N LEU A 5 -12.73 7.31 -12.43
CA LEU A 5 -11.74 7.94 -11.53
C LEU A 5 -12.35 9.11 -10.74
N LEU A 6 -13.22 9.91 -11.38
CA LEU A 6 -13.91 10.99 -10.68
C LEU A 6 -14.86 10.46 -9.60
N LYS A 7 -15.63 9.41 -9.90
CA LYS A 7 -16.47 8.71 -8.91
C LYS A 7 -15.62 8.22 -7.73
N ASP A 8 -14.52 7.53 -8.03
CA ASP A 8 -13.63 6.98 -7.01
C ASP A 8 -12.97 8.09 -6.17
N ALA A 9 -12.60 9.24 -6.78
CA ALA A 9 -12.10 10.40 -6.06
C ALA A 9 -13.14 10.99 -5.09
N TYR A 10 -14.41 11.10 -5.51
CA TYR A 10 -15.50 11.52 -4.61
C TYR A 10 -15.73 10.51 -3.48
N GLN A 11 -15.66 9.22 -3.75
CA GLN A 11 -15.75 8.18 -2.72
C GLN A 11 -14.62 8.29 -1.70
N ILE A 12 -13.38 8.54 -2.14
CA ILE A 12 -12.24 8.76 -1.24
C ILE A 12 -12.53 9.95 -0.33
N TRP A 13 -12.96 11.06 -0.88
CA TRP A 13 -13.23 12.27 -0.10
C TRP A 13 -14.35 12.12 0.92
N HIS A 14 -15.40 11.36 0.59
CA HIS A 14 -16.55 11.20 1.49
C HIS A 14 -16.38 10.05 2.49
N TYR A 15 -15.81 8.92 2.06
CA TYR A 15 -15.82 7.69 2.85
C TYR A 15 -14.43 7.24 3.31
N ALA A 16 -13.40 7.47 2.51
CA ALA A 16 -12.04 7.02 2.83
C ALA A 16 -11.16 8.09 3.51
N LYS A 17 -11.71 9.28 3.81
CA LYS A 17 -10.98 10.34 4.52
C LYS A 17 -10.40 9.88 5.86
N GLY A 18 -11.07 8.95 6.55
CA GLY A 18 -10.56 8.36 7.79
C GLY A 18 -9.24 7.63 7.61
N VAL A 19 -9.03 6.97 6.45
CA VAL A 19 -7.75 6.29 6.12
C VAL A 19 -6.64 7.32 5.94
N ILE A 20 -6.93 8.43 5.26
CA ILE A 20 -5.97 9.53 5.05
C ILE A 20 -5.61 10.17 6.39
N VAL A 21 -6.61 10.48 7.22
CA VAL A 21 -6.39 11.06 8.54
C VAL A 21 -5.55 10.14 9.42
N ALA A 22 -5.87 8.84 9.45
CA ALA A 22 -5.07 7.85 10.18
C ALA A 22 -3.62 7.79 9.68
N ALA A 23 -3.39 7.82 8.36
CA ALA A 23 -2.07 7.85 7.79
C ALA A 23 -1.29 9.12 8.19
N VAL A 24 -1.94 10.29 8.17
CA VAL A 24 -1.31 11.56 8.58
C VAL A 24 -0.95 11.55 10.06
N VAL A 25 -1.84 11.05 10.94
CA VAL A 25 -1.57 10.92 12.38
C VAL A 25 -0.40 9.98 12.63
N MET A 26 -0.36 8.83 11.92
CA MET A 26 0.75 7.88 12.03
C MET A 26 2.07 8.47 11.53
N MET A 27 2.05 9.24 10.45
CA MET A 27 3.26 9.92 9.98
C MET A 27 3.74 10.98 10.97
N GLY A 28 2.82 11.72 11.61
CA GLY A 28 3.17 12.64 12.69
C GLY A 28 3.82 11.93 13.88
N ALA A 29 3.27 10.78 14.30
CA ALA A 29 3.89 9.93 15.32
C ALA A 29 5.26 9.39 14.86
N GLY A 30 5.40 9.08 13.57
CA GLY A 30 6.64 8.64 12.95
C GLY A 30 7.77 9.68 13.01
N VAL A 31 7.46 10.95 12.86
CA VAL A 31 8.44 12.05 13.03
C VAL A 31 9.07 12.00 14.43
N VAL A 32 8.26 11.72 15.46
CA VAL A 32 8.75 11.64 16.85
C VAL A 32 9.59 10.37 17.09
N THR A 33 9.18 9.24 16.51
CA THR A 33 9.88 7.94 16.73
C THR A 33 11.16 7.79 15.93
N ILE A 34 11.31 8.54 14.84
CA ILE A 34 12.54 8.55 14.03
C ILE A 34 13.76 9.04 14.83
N MET A 35 13.53 9.85 15.88
CA MET A 35 14.56 10.25 16.85
C MET A 35 15.24 9.05 17.52
N ASN A 36 14.50 7.96 17.71
CA ASN A 36 14.98 6.70 18.30
C ASN A 36 15.42 5.69 17.21
N GLY A 37 15.59 6.14 15.94
CA GLY A 37 15.97 5.30 14.82
C GLY A 37 14.84 4.38 14.32
N ALA A 38 13.59 4.58 14.76
CA ALA A 38 12.46 3.75 14.39
C ALA A 38 11.57 4.46 13.35
N ASN A 39 11.46 3.88 12.16
CA ASN A 39 10.62 4.39 11.06
C ASN A 39 9.28 3.64 10.93
N PHE A 40 8.96 2.77 11.89
CA PHE A 40 7.80 1.88 11.85
C PHE A 40 6.48 2.60 11.52
N PHE A 41 6.18 3.72 12.20
CA PHE A 41 4.92 4.43 11.98
C PHE A 41 4.81 5.05 10.58
N ILE A 42 5.92 5.52 10.00
CA ILE A 42 5.95 6.05 8.62
C ILE A 42 5.67 4.94 7.62
N VAL A 43 6.32 3.79 7.78
CA VAL A 43 6.11 2.62 6.91
C VAL A 43 4.69 2.09 7.04
N TYR A 44 4.16 2.05 8.27
CA TYR A 44 2.80 1.58 8.52
C TYR A 44 1.72 2.52 7.97
N ALA A 45 1.99 3.83 7.93
CA ALA A 45 1.13 4.78 7.26
C ALA A 45 1.06 4.52 5.73
N GLY A 46 2.17 4.16 5.10
CA GLY A 46 2.21 3.71 3.71
C GLY A 46 1.33 2.50 3.44
N PHE A 47 1.34 1.53 4.36
CA PHE A 47 0.46 0.37 4.31
C PHE A 47 -1.03 0.76 4.30
N PHE A 48 -1.46 1.70 5.16
CA PHE A 48 -2.84 2.20 5.17
C PHE A 48 -3.23 2.85 3.85
N LEU A 49 -2.35 3.66 3.25
CA LEU A 49 -2.62 4.27 1.95
C LEU A 49 -2.67 3.23 0.83
N GLY A 50 -1.88 2.16 0.92
CA GLY A 50 -1.95 1.01 0.01
C GLY A 50 -3.25 0.20 0.09
N MET A 51 -3.99 0.28 1.22
CA MET A 51 -5.32 -0.34 1.37
C MET A 51 -6.45 0.48 0.75
N MET A 52 -6.20 1.70 0.29
CA MET A 52 -7.23 2.61 -0.23
C MET A 52 -8.06 1.99 -1.38
N PRO A 53 -7.48 1.33 -2.40
CA PRO A 53 -8.27 0.71 -3.47
C PRO A 53 -9.21 -0.39 -2.98
N MET A 54 -8.79 -1.16 -1.96
CA MET A 54 -9.62 -2.19 -1.34
C MET A 54 -10.81 -1.58 -0.60
N THR A 55 -10.60 -0.47 0.11
CA THR A 55 -11.67 0.25 0.80
C THR A 55 -12.72 0.74 -0.19
N LEU A 56 -12.29 1.28 -1.34
CA LEU A 56 -13.22 1.68 -2.42
C LEU A 56 -14.00 0.50 -2.99
N LEU A 57 -13.35 -0.64 -3.16
CA LEU A 57 -14.02 -1.86 -3.63
C LEU A 57 -15.08 -2.33 -2.63
N ALA A 58 -14.83 -2.18 -1.31
CA ALA A 58 -15.82 -2.45 -0.28
C ALA A 58 -17.07 -1.59 -0.43
N TYR A 59 -16.89 -0.30 -0.67
CA TYR A 59 -18.02 0.62 -0.90
C TYR A 59 -18.75 0.32 -2.20
N ASP A 60 -18.04 -0.05 -3.26
CA ASP A 60 -18.64 -0.47 -4.53
C ASP A 60 -19.51 -1.73 -4.35
N GLN A 61 -19.07 -2.68 -3.54
CA GLN A 61 -19.87 -3.87 -3.22
C GLN A 61 -21.08 -3.52 -2.34
N ALA A 62 -20.90 -2.69 -1.32
CA ALA A 62 -21.99 -2.27 -0.43
C ALA A 62 -23.07 -1.46 -1.17
N SER A 63 -22.69 -0.65 -2.17
CA SER A 63 -23.60 0.12 -3.01
C SER A 63 -24.17 -0.65 -4.21
N LYS A 64 -23.82 -1.93 -4.36
CA LYS A 64 -24.19 -2.75 -5.53
C LYS A 64 -23.77 -2.13 -6.87
N PHE A 65 -22.67 -1.40 -6.85
CA PHE A 65 -22.17 -0.73 -8.05
C PHE A 65 -21.83 -1.72 -9.18
N SER A 66 -21.51 -2.98 -8.86
CA SER A 66 -21.28 -4.03 -9.85
C SER A 66 -22.50 -4.28 -10.73
N GLU A 67 -23.71 -4.31 -10.14
CA GLU A 67 -24.99 -4.48 -10.86
C GLU A 67 -25.23 -3.27 -11.79
N TYR A 68 -24.98 -2.06 -11.28
CA TYR A 68 -25.12 -0.83 -12.07
C TYR A 68 -24.07 -0.73 -13.17
N SER A 69 -22.86 -1.19 -12.94
CA SER A 69 -21.78 -1.14 -13.93
C SER A 69 -22.03 -2.02 -15.16
N ALA A 70 -22.87 -3.05 -15.04
CA ALA A 70 -23.23 -3.93 -16.16
C ALA A 70 -24.02 -3.20 -17.28
N VAL A 71 -24.73 -2.10 -16.94
CA VAL A 71 -25.47 -1.29 -17.91
C VAL A 71 -24.67 -0.09 -18.43
N LEU A 72 -23.50 0.17 -17.89
CA LEU A 72 -22.62 1.24 -18.34
C LEU A 72 -21.73 0.80 -19.52
N PRO A 73 -21.42 1.70 -20.47
CA PRO A 73 -20.50 1.41 -21.58
C PRO A 73 -19.04 1.42 -21.12
N VAL A 74 -18.71 0.59 -20.13
CA VAL A 74 -17.35 0.46 -19.56
C VAL A 74 -16.90 -0.99 -19.64
N THR A 75 -15.62 -1.19 -19.97
CA THR A 75 -15.04 -2.53 -20.01
C THR A 75 -14.60 -3.00 -18.61
N LYS A 76 -14.55 -4.32 -18.41
CA LYS A 76 -14.04 -4.94 -17.18
C LYS A 76 -12.62 -4.48 -16.85
N GLU A 77 -11.78 -4.33 -17.88
CA GLU A 77 -10.42 -3.82 -17.74
C GLU A 77 -10.38 -2.38 -17.21
N GLN A 78 -11.35 -1.54 -17.64
CA GLN A 78 -11.46 -0.16 -17.16
C GLN A 78 -11.92 -0.08 -15.71
N LEU A 79 -12.85 -0.96 -15.30
CA LEU A 79 -13.34 -1.05 -13.93
C LEU A 79 -12.23 -1.49 -12.97
N VAL A 80 -11.54 -2.57 -13.30
CA VAL A 80 -10.41 -3.04 -12.49
C VAL A 80 -9.25 -2.05 -12.54
N GLY A 81 -8.94 -1.51 -13.74
CA GLY A 81 -7.84 -0.57 -13.95
C GLY A 81 -7.98 0.71 -13.13
N SER A 82 -9.21 1.23 -12.90
CA SER A 82 -9.41 2.41 -12.07
C SER A 82 -8.90 2.20 -10.64
N LYS A 83 -9.11 1.02 -10.05
CA LYS A 83 -8.64 0.70 -8.69
C LYS A 83 -7.12 0.59 -8.62
N TYR A 84 -6.49 0.05 -9.66
CA TYR A 84 -5.03 0.00 -9.75
C TYR A 84 -4.42 1.41 -9.92
N ILE A 85 -5.04 2.30 -10.70
CA ILE A 85 -4.60 3.70 -10.82
C ILE A 85 -4.69 4.39 -9.44
N ILE A 86 -5.75 4.16 -8.68
CA ILE A 86 -5.87 4.71 -7.32
C ILE A 86 -4.81 4.15 -6.37
N GLY A 87 -4.44 2.87 -6.52
CA GLY A 87 -3.32 2.29 -5.77
C GLY A 87 -2.00 3.03 -6.06
N LEU A 88 -1.74 3.38 -7.33
CA LEU A 88 -0.58 4.21 -7.70
C LEU A 88 -0.69 5.65 -7.16
N CYS A 89 -1.87 6.25 -7.17
CA CYS A 89 -2.08 7.56 -6.52
C CYS A 89 -1.81 7.47 -5.01
N GLY A 90 -2.25 6.39 -4.37
CA GLY A 90 -1.96 6.11 -2.96
C GLY A 90 -0.46 5.98 -2.68
N LEU A 91 0.30 5.34 -3.60
CA LEU A 91 1.75 5.27 -3.53
C LEU A 91 2.39 6.68 -3.58
N VAL A 92 2.00 7.49 -4.58
CA VAL A 92 2.55 8.86 -4.70
C VAL A 92 2.25 9.68 -3.45
N LEU A 93 1.04 9.59 -2.90
CA LEU A 93 0.67 10.25 -1.65
C LEU A 93 1.49 9.74 -0.47
N ALA A 94 1.70 8.42 -0.36
CA ALA A 94 2.50 7.82 0.71
C ALA A 94 3.95 8.32 0.67
N GLU A 95 4.55 8.36 -0.51
CA GLU A 95 5.91 8.85 -0.71
C GLU A 95 6.05 10.35 -0.41
N LEU A 96 5.09 11.18 -0.86
CA LEU A 96 5.08 12.61 -0.58
C LEU A 96 4.97 12.88 0.93
N PHE A 97 4.08 12.17 1.62
CA PHE A 97 3.92 12.32 3.07
C PHE A 97 5.13 11.79 3.84
N ALA A 98 5.71 10.65 3.42
CA ALA A 98 6.93 10.14 4.02
C ALA A 98 8.12 11.09 3.83
N ALA A 99 8.28 11.64 2.62
CA ALA A 99 9.32 12.63 2.33
C ALA A 99 9.13 13.92 3.16
N ALA A 100 7.89 14.38 3.34
CA ALA A 100 7.58 15.53 4.19
C ALA A 100 7.90 15.25 5.65
N ALA A 101 7.51 14.07 6.18
CA ALA A 101 7.81 13.67 7.56
C ALA A 101 9.32 13.58 7.82
N LEU A 102 10.07 12.96 6.89
CA LEU A 102 11.53 12.88 6.96
C LEU A 102 12.18 14.25 6.82
N GLY A 103 11.65 15.13 5.97
CA GLY A 103 12.10 16.51 5.82
C GLY A 103 11.95 17.30 7.12
N VAL A 104 10.78 17.22 7.77
CA VAL A 104 10.55 17.84 9.09
C VAL A 104 11.51 17.28 10.14
N ALA A 105 11.69 15.96 10.15
CA ALA A 105 12.63 15.32 11.08
C ALA A 105 14.07 15.82 10.88
N SER A 106 14.53 15.96 9.63
CA SER A 106 15.88 16.41 9.31
C SER A 106 16.14 17.87 9.70
N LEU A 107 15.11 18.72 9.78
CA LEU A 107 15.24 20.10 10.23
C LEU A 107 15.47 20.22 11.74
N HIS A 108 14.95 19.27 12.50
CA HIS A 108 15.01 19.31 13.95
C HIS A 108 16.09 18.40 14.54
N TRP A 109 16.55 17.38 13.81
CA TRP A 109 17.49 16.38 14.30
C TRP A 109 18.57 16.06 13.26
N THR A 110 19.81 16.21 13.69
CA THR A 110 21.01 15.89 12.87
C THR A 110 21.25 14.39 12.68
N ALA A 111 20.47 13.55 13.36
CA ALA A 111 20.61 12.08 13.30
C ALA A 111 19.92 11.43 12.09
N VAL A 112 19.25 12.20 11.24
CA VAL A 112 18.61 11.67 10.03
C VAL A 112 19.65 11.55 8.93
N ASP A 113 20.27 10.36 8.83
CA ASP A 113 21.25 10.07 7.78
C ASP A 113 20.55 9.77 6.44
N ARG A 114 21.28 10.00 5.33
CA ARG A 114 20.80 9.69 3.96
C ARG A 114 20.38 8.23 3.81
N ALA A 115 21.09 7.31 4.45
CA ALA A 115 20.77 5.90 4.41
C ALA A 115 19.39 5.61 5.02
N LEU A 116 19.06 6.26 6.14
CA LEU A 116 17.74 6.15 6.79
C LEU A 116 16.64 6.71 5.90
N VAL A 117 16.87 7.85 5.25
CA VAL A 117 15.89 8.46 4.34
C VAL A 117 15.58 7.52 3.18
N VAL A 118 16.61 7.05 2.47
CA VAL A 118 16.45 6.18 1.30
C VAL A 118 15.79 4.85 1.70
N SER A 119 16.24 4.23 2.79
CA SER A 119 15.67 2.96 3.25
C SER A 119 14.20 3.10 3.65
N THR A 120 13.83 4.19 4.33
CA THR A 120 12.43 4.45 4.72
C THR A 120 11.53 4.68 3.51
N LEU A 121 11.95 5.49 2.53
CA LEU A 121 11.17 5.69 1.30
C LEU A 121 11.00 4.37 0.53
N VAL A 122 12.06 3.59 0.36
CA VAL A 122 11.96 2.27 -0.29
C VAL A 122 10.99 1.35 0.46
N GLN A 123 11.04 1.32 1.80
CA GLN A 123 10.12 0.51 2.61
C GLN A 123 8.67 0.97 2.47
N VAL A 124 8.40 2.28 2.49
CA VAL A 124 7.07 2.86 2.29
C VAL A 124 6.53 2.47 0.91
N GLY A 125 7.32 2.68 -0.14
CA GLY A 125 6.92 2.34 -1.51
C GLY A 125 6.62 0.85 -1.69
N MET A 126 7.50 -0.01 -1.19
CA MET A 126 7.30 -1.46 -1.24
C MET A 126 6.07 -1.89 -0.46
N THR A 127 5.88 -1.40 0.76
CA THR A 127 4.74 -1.75 1.61
C THR A 127 3.43 -1.32 0.99
N THR A 128 3.37 -0.10 0.42
CA THR A 128 2.19 0.45 -0.24
C THR A 128 1.83 -0.35 -1.50
N LEU A 129 2.82 -0.65 -2.36
CA LEU A 129 2.60 -1.43 -3.58
C LEU A 129 2.23 -2.87 -3.30
N LEU A 130 2.94 -3.54 -2.38
CA LEU A 130 2.67 -4.94 -2.05
C LEU A 130 1.28 -5.11 -1.44
N SER A 131 0.84 -4.18 -0.56
CA SER A 131 -0.52 -4.24 -0.01
C SER A 131 -1.57 -4.17 -1.12
N SER A 132 -1.48 -3.22 -2.05
CA SER A 132 -2.39 -3.13 -3.20
C SER A 132 -2.29 -4.35 -4.12
N THR A 133 -1.07 -4.85 -4.39
CA THR A 133 -0.81 -6.00 -5.27
C THR A 133 -1.46 -7.29 -4.75
N ILE A 134 -1.50 -7.48 -3.45
CA ILE A 134 -2.07 -8.68 -2.82
C ILE A 134 -3.57 -8.53 -2.60
N LEU A 135 -3.99 -7.38 -2.06
CA LEU A 135 -5.38 -7.14 -1.66
C LEU A 135 -6.35 -7.11 -2.82
N LEU A 136 -5.99 -6.45 -3.93
CA LEU A 136 -6.90 -6.28 -5.06
C LEU A 136 -7.31 -7.62 -5.69
N PRO A 137 -6.39 -8.52 -6.11
CA PRO A 137 -6.80 -9.79 -6.70
C PRO A 137 -7.56 -10.69 -5.73
N LEU A 138 -7.17 -10.72 -4.44
CA LEU A 138 -7.93 -11.46 -3.44
C LEU A 138 -9.37 -10.93 -3.30
N SER A 139 -9.54 -9.60 -3.32
CA SER A 139 -10.86 -8.96 -3.22
C SER A 139 -11.74 -9.26 -4.42
N TYR A 140 -11.18 -9.34 -5.62
CA TYR A 140 -11.91 -9.72 -6.83
C TYR A 140 -12.26 -11.21 -6.89
N ARG A 141 -11.43 -12.07 -6.28
CA ARG A 141 -11.67 -13.52 -6.26
C ARG A 141 -12.64 -13.96 -5.16
N PHE A 142 -12.47 -13.47 -3.95
CA PHE A 142 -13.17 -13.96 -2.75
C PHE A 142 -14.22 -12.99 -2.22
N GLY A 143 -14.31 -11.78 -2.79
CA GLY A 143 -15.07 -10.67 -2.25
C GLY A 143 -14.32 -9.97 -1.11
N TYR A 144 -14.72 -8.73 -0.82
CA TYR A 144 -14.07 -7.87 0.17
C TYR A 144 -14.01 -8.51 1.58
N GLU A 145 -15.13 -9.08 2.03
CA GLU A 145 -15.25 -9.63 3.39
C GLU A 145 -14.24 -10.75 3.66
N LYS A 146 -14.09 -11.68 2.73
CA LYS A 146 -13.15 -12.81 2.86
C LYS A 146 -11.70 -12.37 2.61
N ALA A 147 -11.49 -11.46 1.66
CA ALA A 147 -10.17 -10.94 1.33
C ALA A 147 -9.51 -10.20 2.50
N LYS A 148 -10.28 -9.42 3.27
CA LYS A 148 -9.73 -8.72 4.45
C LYS A 148 -9.23 -9.67 5.53
N TYR A 149 -9.93 -10.79 5.78
CA TYR A 149 -9.49 -11.79 6.76
C TYR A 149 -8.24 -12.52 6.31
N ALA A 150 -8.20 -12.95 5.05
CA ALA A 150 -7.01 -13.58 4.47
C ALA A 150 -5.80 -12.65 4.54
N PHE A 151 -6.00 -11.35 4.28
CA PHE A 151 -4.95 -10.35 4.37
C PHE A 151 -4.46 -10.15 5.82
N TYR A 152 -5.35 -9.99 6.79
CA TYR A 152 -4.95 -9.85 8.20
C TYR A 152 -4.20 -11.08 8.70
N LEU A 153 -4.58 -12.28 8.23
CA LEU A 153 -3.85 -13.50 8.53
C LEU A 153 -2.42 -13.45 7.97
N VAL A 154 -2.26 -13.05 6.70
CA VAL A 154 -0.92 -12.92 6.08
C VAL A 154 -0.08 -11.87 6.80
N VAL A 155 -0.63 -10.70 7.08
CA VAL A 155 0.07 -9.62 7.80
C VAL A 155 0.43 -10.06 9.22
N GLY A 156 -0.49 -10.70 9.93
CA GLY A 156 -0.24 -11.24 11.27
C GLY A 156 0.86 -12.30 11.28
N LEU A 157 0.86 -13.20 10.28
CA LEU A 157 1.87 -14.23 10.14
C LEU A 157 3.25 -13.62 9.83
N VAL A 158 3.33 -12.66 8.92
CA VAL A 158 4.58 -11.95 8.61
C VAL A 158 5.08 -11.17 9.83
N ALA A 159 4.20 -10.48 10.54
CA ALA A 159 4.56 -9.75 11.77
C ALA A 159 5.04 -10.70 12.87
N ALA A 160 4.40 -11.87 13.05
CA ALA A 160 4.82 -12.89 13.98
C ALA A 160 6.20 -13.45 13.62
N LEU A 161 6.43 -13.82 12.36
CA LEU A 161 7.73 -14.31 11.90
C LEU A 161 8.84 -13.28 12.09
N MET A 162 8.56 -12.00 11.81
CA MET A 162 9.51 -10.92 12.06
C MET A 162 9.75 -10.73 13.57
N GLY A 163 8.71 -10.77 14.40
CA GLY A 163 8.82 -10.65 15.87
C GLY A 163 9.62 -11.81 16.48
N PHE A 164 9.38 -13.04 16.06
CA PHE A 164 10.18 -14.19 16.48
C PHE A 164 11.63 -14.11 16.01
N GLY A 165 11.86 -13.63 14.77
CA GLY A 165 13.21 -13.42 14.24
C GLY A 165 14.00 -12.35 15.00
N VAL A 166 13.34 -11.29 15.45
CA VAL A 166 13.96 -10.22 16.25
C VAL A 166 14.29 -10.69 17.67
N SER A 167 13.41 -11.48 18.29
CA SER A 167 13.65 -12.03 19.65
C SER A 167 14.67 -13.17 19.67
N ALA A 168 14.83 -13.90 18.57
CA ALA A 168 15.80 -14.99 18.45
C ALA A 168 17.23 -14.53 18.13
N ASN A 169 17.40 -13.30 17.65
CA ASN A 169 18.71 -12.71 17.35
C ASN A 169 18.78 -11.32 17.97
N GLU A 170 19.42 -11.19 19.13
CA GLU A 170 19.79 -9.90 19.72
C GLU A 170 20.71 -9.07 18.79
N ASP A 171 21.27 -9.69 17.73
CA ASP A 171 22.08 -9.09 16.68
C ASP A 171 21.28 -8.57 15.47
N GLY A 172 19.99 -8.35 15.61
CA GLY A 172 19.22 -7.53 14.68
C GLY A 172 19.06 -8.06 13.24
N LEU A 173 18.44 -9.23 13.07
CA LEU A 173 18.08 -9.76 11.74
C LEU A 173 17.24 -8.75 10.92
N ALA A 174 16.43 -7.95 11.59
CA ALA A 174 15.69 -6.85 10.96
C ALA A 174 16.62 -5.73 10.44
N ARG A 175 17.79 -5.54 11.05
CA ARG A 175 18.81 -4.58 10.62
C ARG A 175 19.60 -5.11 9.41
N ASN A 176 19.66 -6.43 9.24
CA ASN A 176 20.38 -7.10 8.16
C ASN A 176 19.50 -7.45 6.95
N LEU A 177 18.15 -7.39 7.08
CA LEU A 177 17.23 -7.65 5.97
C LEU A 177 17.21 -6.53 4.91
N LEU A 178 17.67 -5.34 5.28
CA LEU A 178 17.99 -4.28 4.31
C LEU A 178 19.47 -3.96 4.44
N PRO A 179 20.31 -4.49 3.55
CA PRO A 179 21.73 -4.19 3.58
C PRO A 179 21.92 -2.67 3.52
N GLN A 180 22.59 -2.13 4.54
CA GLN A 180 23.12 -0.77 4.47
C GLN A 180 24.08 -0.74 3.28
N GLY A 181 23.64 -0.11 2.18
CA GLY A 181 24.43 -0.04 0.96
C GLY A 181 23.93 -0.92 -0.19
N VAL A 182 22.61 -1.13 -0.32
CA VAL A 182 22.05 -1.75 -1.55
C VAL A 182 22.52 -0.92 -2.75
N PRO A 183 23.28 -1.50 -3.69
CA PRO A 183 23.73 -0.76 -4.85
C PRO A 183 22.52 -0.25 -5.65
N PRO A 184 22.58 0.95 -6.25
CA PRO A 184 21.44 1.54 -6.96
C PRO A 184 20.89 0.64 -8.07
N LEU A 185 21.73 -0.23 -8.64
CA LEU A 185 21.30 -1.22 -9.62
C LEU A 185 20.39 -2.29 -9.02
N ALA A 186 20.65 -2.73 -7.79
CA ALA A 186 19.79 -3.70 -7.09
C ALA A 186 18.46 -3.07 -6.67
N LEU A 187 18.44 -1.81 -6.27
CA LEU A 187 17.21 -1.06 -6.02
C LEU A 187 16.34 -0.96 -7.27
N LEU A 188 16.95 -0.64 -8.42
CA LEU A 188 16.27 -0.64 -9.72
C LEU A 188 15.68 -2.02 -10.04
N GLY A 189 16.42 -3.10 -9.80
CA GLY A 189 15.94 -4.46 -10.00
C GLY A 189 14.72 -4.78 -9.13
N ILE A 190 14.74 -4.41 -7.85
CA ILE A 190 13.63 -4.60 -6.92
C ILE A 190 12.38 -3.82 -7.39
N VAL A 191 12.54 -2.56 -7.77
CA VAL A 191 11.43 -1.73 -8.28
C VAL A 191 10.81 -2.34 -9.53
N LEU A 192 11.63 -2.82 -10.48
CA LEU A 192 11.13 -3.48 -11.70
C LEU A 192 10.38 -4.78 -11.40
N ILE A 193 10.85 -5.58 -10.43
CA ILE A 193 10.16 -6.80 -9.99
C ILE A 193 8.80 -6.45 -9.38
N VAL A 194 8.74 -5.45 -8.49
CA VAL A 194 7.48 -5.03 -7.85
C VAL A 194 6.50 -4.48 -8.87
N LEU A 195 6.94 -3.67 -9.83
CA LEU A 195 6.09 -3.19 -10.93
C LEU A 195 5.62 -4.33 -11.83
N GLY A 196 6.48 -5.31 -12.09
CA GLY A 196 6.12 -6.54 -12.80
C GLY A 196 5.04 -7.34 -12.07
N LEU A 197 5.17 -7.52 -10.76
CA LEU A 197 4.17 -8.17 -9.91
C LEU A 197 2.86 -7.38 -9.88
N TYR A 198 2.92 -6.05 -9.84
CA TYR A 198 1.75 -5.18 -9.88
C TYR A 198 0.98 -5.32 -11.19
N SER A 199 1.68 -5.35 -12.33
CA SER A 199 1.07 -5.56 -13.64
C SER A 199 0.48 -6.96 -13.81
N LEU A 200 1.16 -7.99 -13.27
CA LEU A 200 0.64 -9.36 -13.24
C LEU A 200 -0.61 -9.46 -12.37
N SER A 201 -0.60 -8.82 -11.20
CA SER A 201 -1.75 -8.73 -10.29
C SER A 201 -2.97 -8.10 -10.98
N TRP A 202 -2.76 -7.03 -11.76
CA TRP A 202 -3.82 -6.43 -12.57
C TRP A 202 -4.45 -7.41 -13.55
N ARG A 203 -3.63 -8.14 -14.32
CA ARG A 203 -4.12 -9.17 -15.27
C ARG A 203 -4.92 -10.27 -14.56
N LEU A 204 -4.44 -10.75 -13.42
CA LEU A 204 -5.14 -11.74 -12.61
C LEU A 204 -6.48 -11.22 -12.10
N SER A 205 -6.53 -9.97 -11.63
CA SER A 205 -7.76 -9.32 -11.17
C SER A 205 -8.81 -9.20 -12.28
N VAL A 206 -8.39 -8.80 -13.48
CA VAL A 206 -9.28 -8.73 -14.67
C VAL A 206 -9.83 -10.11 -15.02
N ALA A 207 -8.98 -11.16 -15.01
CA ALA A 207 -9.39 -12.52 -15.32
C ALA A 207 -10.37 -13.09 -14.28
N TRP A 208 -10.21 -12.77 -13.01
CA TRP A 208 -11.10 -13.23 -11.93
C TRP A 208 -12.40 -12.46 -11.87
N TYR A 209 -12.38 -11.16 -12.10
CA TYR A 209 -13.60 -10.35 -12.23
C TYR A 209 -14.51 -10.88 -13.34
N GLY A 210 -13.94 -11.30 -14.46
CA GLY A 210 -14.70 -11.89 -15.58
C GLY A 210 -15.38 -13.23 -15.25
N LYS A 211 -14.88 -14.00 -14.27
CA LYS A 211 -15.46 -15.29 -13.84
C LYS A 211 -16.49 -15.15 -12.71
N ALA A 212 -16.48 -14.07 -11.96
CA ALA A 212 -17.41 -13.86 -10.85
C ALA A 212 -18.80 -13.39 -11.33
N GLU A 213 -18.92 -12.96 -12.60
CA GLU A 213 -20.18 -12.53 -13.22
C GLU A 213 -20.88 -13.64 -14.04
N GLN A 214 -20.29 -14.85 -14.13
CA GLN A 214 -20.90 -16.03 -14.76
C GLN A 214 -21.53 -16.94 -13.68
#